data_278bef28627f066e494c1609820603c1
#
_entry.id   278bef28627f066e494c1609820603c1
#
_cell.length_a   1.000
_cell.length_b   1.000
_cell.length_c   1.000
_cell.angle_alpha   90.00
_cell.angle_beta   90.00
_cell.angle_gamma   90.00
#
_symmetry.space_group_name_H-M   'P 1'
#
loop_
_entity.id
_entity.type
_entity.pdbx_description
1 polymer ?
#
loop_
_entity_poly.entity_id
_entity_poly.type
_entity_poly.pdbx_seq_one_letter_code
_entity_poly.pdbx_strand_id
1 'polypeptide(L)'
;MKDNRTFLEKLLDGTEVEWKTLGEVAKIQRGASPRPISQYITDDPNGIPWIKIGDTTADSKYIERTAQKITPEGAEKSRILKCGDFVMSNSMSYGRPYILKISGAIHDGWASISDFESILTPNFLYYYLSSNPVQDYWDGKINSSSVSNLNSDIIKSLPIPIPPLSVQTEIVKILDALTALTSELTSELILRRKQYEYYREKLLSFDSLERLNMGGGEEETY
;
A
#
# COMPACT_ATOMS: atom_id res chain seq x y z
N MET A 1 -7.44 41.31 4.80
CA MET A 1 -6.40 40.52 5.48
C MET A 1 -6.18 39.26 4.69
N LYS A 2 -4.94 38.93 4.28
CA LYS A 2 -4.66 37.60 3.69
C LYS A 2 -4.74 36.57 4.79
N ASP A 3 -5.56 35.55 4.60
CA ASP A 3 -5.66 34.40 5.50
C ASP A 3 -4.35 33.61 5.42
N ASN A 4 -3.54 33.71 6.47
CA ASN A 4 -2.19 33.10 6.54
C ASN A 4 -2.23 31.67 7.09
N ARG A 5 -3.43 31.09 7.32
CA ARG A 5 -3.56 29.72 7.79
C ARG A 5 -3.02 28.74 6.77
N THR A 6 -2.36 27.71 7.23
CA THR A 6 -1.95 26.56 6.42
C THR A 6 -3.18 25.85 5.86
N PHE A 7 -2.96 25.00 4.84
CA PHE A 7 -4.06 24.21 4.28
C PHE A 7 -4.77 23.33 5.32
N LEU A 8 -4.00 22.69 6.21
CA LEU A 8 -4.56 21.85 7.29
C LEU A 8 -5.36 22.69 8.32
N GLU A 9 -4.86 23.85 8.69
CA GLU A 9 -5.59 24.76 9.60
C GLU A 9 -6.93 25.23 9.01
N LYS A 10 -6.99 25.42 7.69
CA LYS A 10 -8.22 25.72 6.98
C LYS A 10 -9.18 24.53 6.93
N LEU A 11 -8.64 23.33 6.71
CA LEU A 11 -9.41 22.10 6.64
C LEU A 11 -9.98 21.71 8.01
N LEU A 12 -9.22 21.91 9.08
CA LEU A 12 -9.67 21.67 10.45
C LEU A 12 -10.64 22.72 10.96
N ASP A 13 -10.58 23.94 10.43
CA ASP A 13 -11.42 25.10 10.80
C ASP A 13 -11.57 25.29 12.32
N GLY A 14 -10.44 25.16 13.03
CA GLY A 14 -10.38 25.30 14.49
C GLY A 14 -10.77 24.04 15.27
N THR A 15 -11.08 22.94 14.60
CA THR A 15 -11.33 21.65 15.27
C THR A 15 -10.02 21.09 15.82
N GLU A 16 -10.00 20.74 17.10
CA GLU A 16 -8.87 20.04 17.71
C GLU A 16 -8.77 18.61 17.21
N VAL A 17 -7.53 18.15 17.00
CA VAL A 17 -7.23 16.76 16.62
C VAL A 17 -6.82 16.00 17.88
N GLU A 18 -7.63 15.03 18.27
CA GLU A 18 -7.31 14.12 19.36
C GLU A 18 -6.22 13.16 18.90
N TRP A 19 -5.27 12.84 19.79
CA TRP A 19 -4.26 11.82 19.56
C TRP A 19 -4.51 10.63 20.48
N LYS A 20 -4.53 9.44 19.90
CA LYS A 20 -4.66 8.17 20.63
C LYS A 20 -3.57 7.20 20.17
N THR A 21 -3.39 6.13 20.90
CA THR A 21 -2.60 5.00 20.38
C THR A 21 -3.47 4.13 19.47
N LEU A 22 -2.87 3.51 18.47
CA LEU A 22 -3.62 2.65 17.55
C LEU A 22 -4.34 1.50 18.29
N GLY A 23 -3.76 1.02 19.40
CA GLY A 23 -4.38 -0.01 20.22
C GLY A 23 -5.61 0.44 21.02
N GLU A 24 -5.84 1.76 21.19
CA GLU A 24 -7.06 2.30 21.81
C GLU A 24 -8.21 2.41 20.81
N VAL A 25 -7.91 2.49 19.51
CA VAL A 25 -8.91 2.73 18.45
C VAL A 25 -9.14 1.54 17.53
N ALA A 26 -8.30 0.50 17.62
CA ALA A 26 -8.37 -0.68 16.78
C ALA A 26 -7.98 -1.94 17.54
N LYS A 27 -8.50 -3.08 17.11
CA LYS A 27 -8.10 -4.39 17.58
C LYS A 27 -6.92 -4.90 16.77
N ILE A 28 -5.79 -5.14 17.44
CA ILE A 28 -4.57 -5.60 16.79
C ILE A 28 -4.24 -7.00 17.29
N GLN A 29 -4.07 -7.94 16.35
CA GLN A 29 -3.78 -9.34 16.65
C GLN A 29 -2.77 -9.90 15.66
N ARG A 30 -1.97 -10.85 16.09
CA ARG A 30 -1.14 -11.66 15.19
C ARG A 30 -2.00 -12.71 14.49
N GLY A 31 -1.74 -12.94 13.20
CA GLY A 31 -2.32 -14.07 12.47
C GLY A 31 -1.95 -15.42 13.08
N ALA A 32 -2.65 -16.45 12.69
CA ALA A 32 -2.41 -17.81 13.17
C ALA A 32 -2.56 -18.82 12.02
N SER A 33 -1.61 -19.73 11.90
CA SER A 33 -1.64 -20.79 10.90
C SER A 33 -2.05 -22.11 11.52
N PRO A 34 -3.07 -22.82 11.00
CA PRO A 34 -3.37 -24.18 11.43
C PRO A 34 -2.20 -25.11 11.10
N ARG A 35 -1.91 -26.07 11.96
CA ARG A 35 -0.76 -26.98 11.82
C ARG A 35 -1.18 -28.43 11.91
N PRO A 36 -0.69 -29.29 11.00
CA PRO A 36 0.07 -28.96 9.78
C PRO A 36 -0.88 -28.37 8.72
N ILE A 37 -0.46 -27.27 8.06
CA ILE A 37 -1.31 -26.54 7.09
C ILE A 37 -1.75 -27.44 5.91
N SER A 38 -0.94 -28.40 5.51
CA SER A 38 -1.24 -29.33 4.42
C SER A 38 -2.54 -30.14 4.59
N GLN A 39 -3.00 -30.34 5.82
CA GLN A 39 -4.26 -31.03 6.11
C GLN A 39 -5.49 -30.14 5.91
N TYR A 40 -5.30 -28.82 5.83
CA TYR A 40 -6.38 -27.85 5.75
C TYR A 40 -6.46 -27.13 4.41
N ILE A 41 -5.46 -27.26 3.55
CA ILE A 41 -5.52 -26.74 2.17
C ILE A 41 -6.61 -27.49 1.42
N THR A 42 -7.43 -26.73 0.67
CA THR A 42 -8.54 -27.29 -0.12
C THR A 42 -8.71 -26.55 -1.44
N ASP A 43 -9.15 -27.28 -2.46
CA ASP A 43 -9.59 -26.74 -3.75
C ASP A 43 -11.12 -26.56 -3.81
N ASP A 44 -11.83 -26.80 -2.69
CA ASP A 44 -13.28 -26.62 -2.61
C ASP A 44 -13.63 -25.15 -2.97
N PRO A 45 -14.56 -24.92 -3.92
CA PRO A 45 -15.05 -23.58 -4.23
C PRO A 45 -15.54 -22.79 -3.00
N ASN A 46 -16.10 -23.48 -2.00
CA ASN A 46 -16.61 -22.92 -0.74
C ASN A 46 -15.53 -22.80 0.36
N GLY A 47 -14.29 -23.19 0.09
CA GLY A 47 -13.17 -23.04 1.02
C GLY A 47 -12.91 -21.58 1.39
N ILE A 48 -12.42 -21.36 2.61
CA ILE A 48 -12.10 -20.01 3.14
C ILE A 48 -10.80 -19.50 2.52
N PRO A 49 -10.76 -18.29 1.93
CA PRO A 49 -9.53 -17.70 1.43
C PRO A 49 -8.41 -17.72 2.47
N TRP A 50 -7.22 -18.22 2.09
CA TRP A 50 -6.04 -18.28 2.95
C TRP A 50 -5.06 -17.18 2.56
N ILE A 51 -5.04 -16.10 3.32
CA ILE A 51 -4.31 -14.86 3.02
C ILE A 51 -2.87 -14.98 3.50
N LYS A 52 -1.93 -15.01 2.55
CA LYS A 52 -0.48 -15.11 2.80
C LYS A 52 0.26 -13.89 2.25
N ILE A 53 1.50 -13.70 2.69
CA ILE A 53 2.37 -12.62 2.20
C ILE A 53 2.57 -12.73 0.67
N GLY A 54 2.66 -13.94 0.13
CA GLY A 54 2.78 -14.17 -1.32
C GLY A 54 1.55 -13.78 -2.16
N ASP A 55 0.43 -13.45 -1.55
CA ASP A 55 -0.76 -12.95 -2.26
C ASP A 55 -0.72 -11.43 -2.50
N THR A 56 0.36 -10.76 -2.07
CA THR A 56 0.57 -9.32 -2.24
C THR A 56 1.61 -9.00 -3.30
N THR A 57 1.47 -7.84 -3.93
CA THR A 57 2.50 -7.26 -4.79
C THR A 57 3.03 -5.96 -4.18
N ALA A 58 4.25 -5.58 -4.60
CA ALA A 58 4.92 -4.39 -4.05
C ALA A 58 4.12 -3.10 -4.22
N ASP A 59 3.26 -2.99 -5.23
CA ASP A 59 2.52 -1.77 -5.55
C ASP A 59 1.03 -1.84 -5.17
N SER A 60 0.57 -2.98 -4.63
CA SER A 60 -0.84 -3.15 -4.28
C SER A 60 -1.17 -2.48 -2.94
N LYS A 61 -2.29 -1.72 -2.92
CA LYS A 61 -2.95 -1.24 -1.71
C LYS A 61 -3.89 -2.30 -1.12
N TYR A 62 -4.36 -3.23 -1.97
CA TYR A 62 -5.44 -4.15 -1.65
C TYR A 62 -5.01 -5.62 -1.81
N ILE A 63 -5.65 -6.49 -1.02
CA ILE A 63 -5.66 -7.94 -1.24
C ILE A 63 -7.06 -8.31 -1.73
N GLU A 64 -7.16 -8.71 -3.01
CA GLU A 64 -8.43 -8.97 -3.69
C GLU A 64 -8.68 -10.45 -3.92
N ARG A 65 -7.65 -11.28 -3.86
CA ARG A 65 -7.70 -12.73 -4.10
C ARG A 65 -6.56 -13.43 -3.39
N THR A 66 -6.71 -14.72 -3.19
CA THR A 66 -5.67 -15.61 -2.66
C THR A 66 -5.39 -16.75 -3.61
N ALA A 67 -4.15 -17.24 -3.61
CA ALA A 67 -3.77 -18.42 -4.38
C ALA A 67 -4.32 -19.72 -3.77
N GLN A 68 -4.64 -19.73 -2.47
CA GLN A 68 -5.05 -20.93 -1.75
C GLN A 68 -6.26 -20.65 -0.87
N LYS A 69 -6.98 -21.73 -0.56
CA LYS A 69 -8.07 -21.76 0.42
C LYS A 69 -7.79 -22.83 1.47
N ILE A 70 -8.45 -22.68 2.60
CA ILE A 70 -8.45 -23.68 3.68
C ILE A 70 -9.86 -24.13 4.02
N THR A 71 -9.96 -25.31 4.64
CA THR A 71 -11.24 -25.84 5.12
C THR A 71 -11.79 -24.99 6.26
N PRO A 72 -13.11 -25.03 6.54
CA PRO A 72 -13.70 -24.36 7.70
C PRO A 72 -13.01 -24.72 9.02
N GLU A 73 -12.66 -25.99 9.23
CA GLU A 73 -11.95 -26.45 10.44
C GLU A 73 -10.53 -25.84 10.56
N GLY A 74 -9.87 -25.62 9.42
CA GLY A 74 -8.59 -24.89 9.37
C GLY A 74 -8.77 -23.42 9.72
N ALA A 75 -9.84 -22.81 9.24
CA ALA A 75 -10.15 -21.41 9.49
C ALA A 75 -10.47 -21.13 10.97
N GLU A 76 -11.13 -22.07 11.68
CA GLU A 76 -11.38 -21.97 13.13
C GLU A 76 -10.07 -21.89 13.95
N LYS A 77 -8.98 -22.46 13.43
CA LYS A 77 -7.64 -22.44 14.05
C LYS A 77 -6.81 -21.23 13.62
N SER A 78 -7.37 -20.32 12.82
CA SER A 78 -6.73 -19.13 12.32
C SER A 78 -7.39 -17.85 12.85
N ARG A 79 -7.04 -16.72 12.28
CA ARG A 79 -7.74 -15.44 12.47
C ARG A 79 -8.53 -15.13 11.22
N ILE A 80 -9.84 -15.01 11.37
CA ILE A 80 -10.73 -14.59 10.28
C ILE A 80 -10.85 -13.08 10.31
N LEU A 81 -10.65 -12.47 9.16
CA LEU A 81 -10.85 -11.05 8.92
C LEU A 81 -11.93 -10.84 7.88
N LYS A 82 -12.56 -9.68 7.90
CA LYS A 82 -13.59 -9.24 6.94
C LYS A 82 -13.02 -8.28 5.90
N CYS A 83 -13.74 -8.10 4.83
CA CYS A 83 -13.47 -7.03 3.87
C CYS A 83 -13.45 -5.68 4.60
N GLY A 84 -12.45 -4.84 4.32
CA GLY A 84 -12.20 -3.57 5.00
C GLY A 84 -11.16 -3.63 6.12
N ASP A 85 -10.95 -4.79 6.74
CA ASP A 85 -9.87 -4.99 7.71
C ASP A 85 -8.49 -4.87 7.06
N PHE A 86 -7.47 -4.67 7.89
CA PHE A 86 -6.08 -4.58 7.44
C PHE A 86 -5.27 -5.81 7.84
N VAL A 87 -4.30 -6.10 6.99
CA VAL A 87 -3.16 -6.92 7.37
C VAL A 87 -1.87 -6.12 7.15
N MET A 88 -0.88 -6.35 8.00
CA MET A 88 0.43 -5.74 7.92
C MET A 88 1.51 -6.81 8.12
N SER A 89 2.53 -6.84 7.25
CA SER A 89 3.65 -7.77 7.41
C SER A 89 4.41 -7.47 8.70
N ASN A 90 4.67 -8.52 9.49
CA ASN A 90 5.40 -8.42 10.75
C ASN A 90 6.90 -8.76 10.62
N SER A 91 7.35 -9.23 9.44
CA SER A 91 8.73 -9.63 9.15
C SER A 91 9.13 -9.28 7.72
N MET A 92 10.43 -9.25 7.41
CA MET A 92 11.05 -8.92 6.13
C MET A 92 10.68 -7.49 5.66
N SER A 93 9.58 -7.31 4.91
CA SER A 93 9.06 -5.98 4.53
C SER A 93 8.02 -5.51 5.55
N TYR A 94 8.40 -5.40 6.83
CA TYR A 94 7.49 -5.06 7.92
C TYR A 94 6.88 -3.65 7.76
N GLY A 95 5.74 -3.45 8.43
CA GLY A 95 5.08 -2.15 8.52
C GLY A 95 4.24 -1.76 7.29
N ARG A 96 4.27 -2.54 6.21
CA ARG A 96 3.46 -2.25 5.04
C ARG A 96 2.02 -2.70 5.24
N PRO A 97 1.04 -1.77 5.19
CA PRO A 97 -0.37 -2.10 5.35
C PRO A 97 -1.00 -2.52 4.02
N TYR A 98 -1.98 -3.42 4.10
CA TYR A 98 -2.86 -3.80 3.00
C TYR A 98 -4.31 -3.83 3.49
N ILE A 99 -5.23 -3.33 2.68
CA ILE A 99 -6.67 -3.39 2.95
C ILE A 99 -7.24 -4.65 2.30
N LEU A 100 -8.01 -5.43 3.03
CA LEU A 100 -8.68 -6.60 2.48
C LEU A 100 -9.90 -6.20 1.65
N LYS A 101 -9.99 -6.68 0.41
CA LYS A 101 -11.19 -6.65 -0.43
C LYS A 101 -11.98 -7.97 -0.37
N ILE A 102 -11.46 -8.94 0.35
CA ILE A 102 -12.05 -10.25 0.59
C ILE A 102 -12.06 -10.55 2.10
N SER A 103 -12.98 -11.39 2.53
CA SER A 103 -12.91 -11.99 3.88
C SER A 103 -12.12 -13.29 3.81
N GLY A 104 -11.35 -13.59 4.84
CA GLY A 104 -10.54 -14.80 4.85
C GLY A 104 -9.73 -14.99 6.13
N ALA A 105 -9.07 -16.11 6.22
CA ALA A 105 -8.17 -16.48 7.30
C ALA A 105 -6.74 -15.99 7.00
N ILE A 106 -6.01 -15.49 7.99
CA ILE A 106 -4.69 -14.90 7.81
C ILE A 106 -3.57 -15.76 8.40
N HIS A 107 -2.47 -15.85 7.64
CA HIS A 107 -1.23 -16.51 8.04
C HIS A 107 -0.56 -15.80 9.23
N ASP A 108 0.23 -16.53 10.02
CA ASP A 108 0.95 -16.04 11.20
C ASP A 108 2.09 -15.02 10.91
N GLY A 109 2.45 -14.83 9.64
CA GLY A 109 3.31 -13.74 9.17
C GLY A 109 2.64 -12.36 9.13
N TRP A 110 1.32 -12.29 9.42
CA TRP A 110 0.56 -11.06 9.44
C TRP A 110 0.26 -10.57 10.86
N ALA A 111 0.23 -9.26 11.03
CA ALA A 111 -0.55 -8.58 12.06
C ALA A 111 -1.85 -8.06 11.43
N SER A 112 -2.97 -8.21 12.12
CA SER A 112 -4.27 -7.66 11.70
C SER A 112 -4.58 -6.38 12.45
N ILE A 113 -5.32 -5.47 11.79
CA ILE A 113 -5.91 -4.27 12.37
C ILE A 113 -7.39 -4.28 11.97
N SER A 114 -8.29 -4.33 12.94
CA SER A 114 -9.74 -4.41 12.75
C SER A 114 -10.50 -3.57 13.78
N ASP A 115 -11.82 -3.48 13.66
CA ASP A 115 -12.72 -2.82 14.63
C ASP A 115 -12.40 -1.32 14.84
N PHE A 116 -11.97 -0.60 13.80
CA PHE A 116 -11.60 0.83 13.81
C PHE A 116 -12.60 1.73 13.08
N GLU A 117 -13.55 1.19 12.35
CA GLU A 117 -14.36 1.88 11.34
C GLU A 117 -15.30 2.94 11.93
N SER A 118 -15.57 2.90 13.23
CA SER A 118 -16.36 3.93 13.93
C SER A 118 -15.60 5.26 14.12
N ILE A 119 -14.26 5.23 14.00
CA ILE A 119 -13.38 6.37 14.34
C ILE A 119 -12.50 6.74 13.13
N LEU A 120 -12.08 5.75 12.35
CA LEU A 120 -11.14 5.91 11.24
C LEU A 120 -11.73 5.35 9.94
N THR A 121 -11.57 6.10 8.85
CA THR A 121 -11.85 5.56 7.52
C THR A 121 -10.69 4.69 7.06
N PRO A 122 -10.93 3.55 6.36
CA PRO A 122 -9.86 2.66 5.90
C PRO A 122 -8.80 3.38 5.05
N ASN A 123 -9.21 4.25 4.14
CA ASN A 123 -8.26 4.95 3.28
C ASN A 123 -7.39 5.94 4.05
N PHE A 124 -7.94 6.65 5.05
CA PHE A 124 -7.14 7.54 5.91
C PHE A 124 -6.12 6.73 6.71
N LEU A 125 -6.55 5.64 7.35
CA LEU A 125 -5.66 4.76 8.08
C LEU A 125 -4.56 4.19 7.17
N TYR A 126 -4.89 3.79 5.94
CA TYR A 126 -3.90 3.32 4.97
C TYR A 126 -2.82 4.36 4.68
N TYR A 127 -3.22 5.59 4.34
CA TYR A 127 -2.26 6.67 4.05
C TYR A 127 -1.40 7.01 5.27
N TYR A 128 -2.02 7.04 6.44
CA TYR A 128 -1.29 7.30 7.67
C TYR A 128 -0.23 6.22 7.94
N LEU A 129 -0.63 4.95 7.95
CA LEU A 129 0.26 3.82 8.16
C LEU A 129 1.38 3.71 7.10
N SER A 130 1.12 4.17 5.89
CA SER A 130 2.10 4.17 4.78
C SER A 130 3.04 5.38 4.79
N SER A 131 2.84 6.34 5.69
CA SER A 131 3.63 7.58 5.72
C SER A 131 5.03 7.36 6.28
N ASN A 132 6.01 8.16 5.81
CA ASN A 132 7.39 8.08 6.30
C ASN A 132 7.50 8.24 7.82
N PRO A 133 6.81 9.19 8.49
CA PRO A 133 6.88 9.30 9.96
C PRO A 133 6.48 8.01 10.68
N VAL A 134 5.52 7.25 10.16
CA VAL A 134 5.10 5.97 10.74
C VAL A 134 6.15 4.88 10.47
N GLN A 135 6.73 4.85 9.27
CA GLN A 135 7.81 3.90 8.96
C GLN A 135 9.05 4.19 9.84
N ASP A 136 9.43 5.45 10.00
CA ASP A 136 10.53 5.86 10.90
C ASP A 136 10.24 5.50 12.37
N TYR A 137 8.98 5.59 12.79
CA TYR A 137 8.56 5.14 14.12
C TYR A 137 8.74 3.63 14.30
N TRP A 138 8.35 2.82 13.32
CA TRP A 138 8.57 1.37 13.35
C TRP A 138 10.07 1.05 13.44
N ASP A 139 10.88 1.68 12.57
CA ASP A 139 12.34 1.48 12.52
C ASP A 139 13.00 1.83 13.84
N GLY A 140 12.61 2.96 14.44
CA GLY A 140 13.10 3.40 15.76
C GLY A 140 12.75 2.41 16.87
N LYS A 141 11.55 1.83 16.87
CA LYS A 141 11.11 0.85 17.86
C LYS A 141 11.79 -0.51 17.69
N ILE A 142 11.96 -0.98 16.47
CA ILE A 142 12.63 -2.26 16.19
C ILE A 142 14.11 -2.17 16.52
N ASN A 143 14.81 -1.11 16.11
CA ASN A 143 16.23 -0.92 16.35
C ASN A 143 16.57 -0.71 17.84
N SER A 144 15.64 -0.16 18.62
CA SER A 144 15.81 0.04 20.07
C SER A 144 15.45 -1.19 20.92
N SER A 145 14.87 -2.22 20.30
CA SER A 145 14.44 -3.44 21.00
C SER A 145 15.29 -4.64 20.57
N SER A 146 15.36 -5.65 21.44
CA SER A 146 15.96 -6.97 21.10
C SER A 146 15.10 -7.80 20.14
N VAL A 147 14.02 -7.22 19.60
CA VAL A 147 13.02 -7.90 18.76
C VAL A 147 13.25 -7.49 17.31
N SER A 148 13.59 -8.44 16.46
CA SER A 148 13.82 -8.23 15.03
C SER A 148 12.54 -8.15 14.16
N ASN A 149 11.36 -8.12 14.79
CA ASN A 149 10.08 -8.15 14.10
C ASN A 149 9.12 -7.10 14.66
N LEU A 150 8.24 -6.56 13.81
CA LEU A 150 7.15 -5.68 14.20
C LEU A 150 6.07 -6.50 14.94
N ASN A 151 6.09 -6.48 16.26
CA ASN A 151 5.12 -7.19 17.08
C ASN A 151 3.85 -6.37 17.35
N SER A 152 2.80 -7.03 17.85
CA SER A 152 1.50 -6.39 18.10
C SER A 152 1.57 -5.24 19.12
N ASP A 153 2.50 -5.27 20.07
CA ASP A 153 2.59 -4.24 21.11
C ASP A 153 3.25 -2.96 20.56
N ILE A 154 4.23 -3.11 19.67
CA ILE A 154 4.78 -1.98 18.91
C ILE A 154 3.70 -1.35 18.03
N ILE A 155 2.90 -2.17 17.34
CA ILE A 155 1.81 -1.67 16.49
C ILE A 155 0.77 -0.93 17.32
N LYS A 156 0.35 -1.48 18.45
CA LYS A 156 -0.61 -0.85 19.37
C LYS A 156 -0.12 0.50 19.91
N SER A 157 1.18 0.66 20.13
CA SER A 157 1.77 1.87 20.71
C SER A 157 1.93 3.03 19.73
N LEU A 158 1.60 2.85 18.43
CA LEU A 158 1.68 3.91 17.43
C LEU A 158 0.71 5.05 17.79
N PRO A 159 1.19 6.30 17.98
CA PRO A 159 0.31 7.44 18.07
C PRO A 159 -0.41 7.68 16.73
N ILE A 160 -1.72 7.90 16.76
CA ILE A 160 -2.52 8.20 15.58
C ILE A 160 -3.41 9.43 15.81
N PRO A 161 -3.44 10.41 14.89
CA PRO A 161 -4.35 11.54 14.96
C PRO A 161 -5.76 11.12 14.56
N ILE A 162 -6.75 11.63 15.27
CA ILE A 162 -8.16 11.37 15.04
C ILE A 162 -8.87 12.67 14.64
N PRO A 163 -8.70 13.16 13.41
CA PRO A 163 -9.49 14.27 12.94
C PRO A 163 -10.94 13.82 12.65
N PRO A 164 -11.91 14.75 12.58
CA PRO A 164 -13.28 14.43 12.17
C PRO A 164 -13.34 13.61 10.88
N LEU A 165 -14.31 12.71 10.74
CA LEU A 165 -14.44 11.84 9.55
C LEU A 165 -14.54 12.61 8.23
N SER A 166 -15.15 13.82 8.26
CA SER A 166 -15.20 14.72 7.10
C SER A 166 -13.79 15.18 6.68
N VAL A 167 -12.95 15.52 7.65
CA VAL A 167 -11.56 15.94 7.41
C VAL A 167 -10.72 14.75 6.90
N GLN A 168 -10.89 13.55 7.48
CA GLN A 168 -10.26 12.34 6.97
C GLN A 168 -10.61 12.11 5.49
N THR A 169 -11.88 12.30 5.13
CA THR A 169 -12.38 12.13 3.76
C THR A 169 -11.73 13.13 2.79
N GLU A 170 -11.62 14.40 3.16
CA GLU A 170 -10.97 15.40 2.32
C GLU A 170 -9.47 15.17 2.17
N ILE A 171 -8.78 14.76 3.24
CA ILE A 171 -7.36 14.34 3.17
C ILE A 171 -7.19 13.18 2.18
N VAL A 172 -8.02 12.16 2.28
CA VAL A 172 -7.99 10.99 1.38
C VAL A 172 -8.21 11.41 -0.07
N LYS A 173 -9.21 12.24 -0.34
CA LYS A 173 -9.53 12.73 -1.69
C LYS A 173 -8.35 13.44 -2.34
N ILE A 174 -7.62 14.26 -1.59
CA ILE A 174 -6.43 14.95 -2.09
C ILE A 174 -5.30 13.96 -2.36
N LEU A 175 -5.04 13.03 -1.44
CA LEU A 175 -3.99 12.04 -1.59
C LEU A 175 -4.27 11.06 -2.74
N ASP A 176 -5.54 10.65 -2.91
CA ASP A 176 -5.96 9.82 -4.05
C ASP A 176 -5.75 10.57 -5.38
N ALA A 177 -6.10 11.86 -5.47
CA ALA A 177 -5.90 12.67 -6.67
C ALA A 177 -4.40 12.83 -7.00
N LEU A 178 -3.55 13.11 -6.01
CA LEU A 178 -2.10 13.20 -6.19
C LEU A 178 -1.48 11.86 -6.60
N THR A 179 -1.96 10.75 -6.03
CA THR A 179 -1.52 9.40 -6.38
C THR A 179 -1.87 9.06 -7.83
N ALA A 180 -3.09 9.38 -8.26
CA ALA A 180 -3.53 9.17 -9.64
C ALA A 180 -2.67 9.99 -10.62
N LEU A 181 -2.44 11.28 -10.33
CA LEU A 181 -1.60 12.15 -11.14
C LEU A 181 -0.15 11.62 -11.24
N THR A 182 0.42 11.17 -10.13
CA THR A 182 1.78 10.60 -10.11
C THR A 182 1.87 9.34 -10.96
N SER A 183 0.84 8.48 -10.92
CA SER A 183 0.75 7.27 -11.75
C SER A 183 0.67 7.60 -13.24
N GLU A 184 -0.14 8.60 -13.62
CA GLU A 184 -0.27 9.07 -15.00
C GLU A 184 1.06 9.63 -15.52
N LEU A 185 1.71 10.52 -14.77
CA LEU A 185 3.01 11.11 -15.12
C LEU A 185 4.10 10.03 -15.27
N THR A 186 4.10 9.03 -14.39
CA THR A 186 5.04 7.90 -14.47
C THR A 186 4.82 7.10 -15.75
N SER A 187 3.56 6.83 -16.10
CA SER A 187 3.20 6.12 -17.32
C SER A 187 3.61 6.92 -18.56
N GLU A 188 3.37 8.23 -18.57
CA GLU A 188 3.81 9.11 -19.66
C GLU A 188 5.34 9.14 -19.79
N LEU A 189 6.07 9.23 -18.69
CA LEU A 189 7.53 9.19 -18.71
C LEU A 189 8.07 7.91 -19.36
N ILE A 190 7.48 6.76 -19.05
CA ILE A 190 7.85 5.48 -19.66
C ILE A 190 7.62 5.50 -21.18
N LEU A 191 6.47 6.02 -21.62
CA LEU A 191 6.16 6.15 -23.04
C LEU A 191 7.11 7.10 -23.78
N ARG A 192 7.43 8.26 -23.17
CA ARG A 192 8.39 9.22 -23.71
C ARG A 192 9.79 8.63 -23.82
N ARG A 193 10.21 7.84 -22.82
CA ARG A 193 11.50 7.16 -22.86
C ARG A 193 11.57 6.15 -24.01
N LYS A 194 10.52 5.35 -24.22
CA LYS A 194 10.43 4.43 -25.38
C LYS A 194 10.46 5.18 -26.70
N GLN A 195 9.74 6.30 -26.81
CA GLN A 195 9.74 7.16 -27.99
C GLN A 195 11.13 7.71 -28.29
N TYR A 196 11.82 8.22 -27.26
CA TYR A 196 13.21 8.70 -27.39
C TYR A 196 14.15 7.59 -27.87
N GLU A 197 14.10 6.41 -27.26
CA GLU A 197 14.92 5.26 -27.64
C GLU A 197 14.66 4.87 -29.12
N TYR A 198 13.39 4.80 -29.54
CA TYR A 198 13.02 4.51 -30.92
C TYR A 198 13.62 5.51 -31.90
N TYR A 199 13.44 6.81 -31.66
CA TYR A 199 13.99 7.84 -32.57
C TYR A 199 15.49 7.90 -32.53
N ARG A 200 16.13 7.74 -31.39
CA ARG A 200 17.59 7.67 -31.26
C ARG A 200 18.15 6.56 -32.15
N GLU A 201 17.64 5.33 -32.03
CA GLU A 201 18.10 4.21 -32.84
C GLU A 201 17.84 4.45 -34.33
N LYS A 202 16.66 4.96 -34.65
CA LYS A 202 16.30 5.25 -36.04
C LYS A 202 17.17 6.34 -36.69
N LEU A 203 17.42 7.44 -35.98
CA LEU A 203 18.18 8.57 -36.54
C LEU A 203 19.69 8.30 -36.61
N LEU A 204 20.20 7.42 -35.70
CA LEU A 204 21.61 7.07 -35.65
C LEU A 204 21.92 5.72 -36.31
N SER A 205 20.97 5.09 -37.02
CA SER A 205 21.22 3.87 -37.75
C SER A 205 22.14 4.17 -38.96
N PHE A 206 23.00 3.20 -39.32
CA PHE A 206 23.88 3.31 -40.49
C PHE A 206 23.10 3.64 -41.76
N ASP A 207 21.95 2.99 -42.01
CA ASP A 207 21.09 3.25 -43.16
C ASP A 207 20.60 4.70 -43.21
N SER A 208 20.27 5.29 -42.08
CA SER A 208 19.83 6.69 -41.99
C SER A 208 20.95 7.67 -42.28
N LEU A 209 22.15 7.37 -41.79
CA LEU A 209 23.35 8.18 -42.01
C LEU A 209 23.88 8.04 -43.42
N GLU A 210 23.83 6.86 -44.05
CA GLU A 210 24.19 6.66 -45.48
C GLU A 210 23.24 7.39 -46.42
N ARG A 211 21.95 7.46 -46.15
CA ARG A 211 20.97 8.22 -46.95
C ARG A 211 21.29 9.75 -46.93
N LEU A 212 21.75 10.26 -45.85
CA LEU A 212 22.19 11.68 -45.76
C LEU A 212 23.40 11.94 -46.60
N ASN A 213 24.34 10.99 -46.71
CA ASN A 213 25.51 11.10 -47.56
C ASN A 213 25.20 10.98 -49.07
N MET A 214 24.18 10.21 -49.42
CA MET A 214 23.76 10.07 -50.82
C MET A 214 22.90 11.24 -51.35
N GLY A 215 22.18 11.94 -50.45
CA GLY A 215 21.32 13.09 -50.81
C GLY A 215 22.06 14.45 -50.91
N GLY A 216 23.37 14.51 -50.59
CA GLY A 216 24.18 15.73 -50.68
C GLY A 216 24.93 15.98 -51.99
N GLY A 217 24.61 15.25 -53.05
CA GLY A 217 25.36 15.24 -54.35
C GLY A 217 24.66 15.84 -55.56
N GLU A 218 23.56 16.56 -55.39
CA GLU A 218 23.01 17.37 -56.49
C GLU A 218 23.25 18.88 -56.25
N GLU A 219 24.49 19.32 -56.47
CA GLU A 219 24.72 20.72 -56.81
C GLU A 219 24.09 21.01 -58.16
N GLU A 220 23.02 21.77 -58.17
CA GLU A 220 22.50 22.41 -59.37
C GLU A 220 23.58 23.38 -59.88
N THR A 221 24.27 22.97 -60.95
CA THR A 221 25.04 23.88 -61.83
C THR A 221 24.06 24.64 -62.70
N TYR A 222 23.95 25.95 -62.44
CA TYR A 222 23.52 26.95 -63.44
C TYR A 222 24.63 27.93 -63.72
#